data_47799d66696d8ee094239fdd642b26b1
#
_entry.id   47799d66696d8ee094239fdd642b26b1
#
_cell.length_a   1.000
_cell.length_b   1.000
_cell.length_c   1.000
_cell.angle_alpha   90.00
_cell.angle_beta   90.00
_cell.angle_gamma   90.00
#
_symmetry.space_group_name_H-M   'P 1'
#
loop_
_entity.id
_entity.type
_entity.pdbx_description
1 polymer ?
#
loop_
_entity_poly.entity_id
_entity_poly.type
_entity_poly.pdbx_seq_one_letter_code
_entity_poly.pdbx_strand_id
1 'polypeptide(L)'
;MERVYNFSAGPAVLPEEVLKECQEEMINFNGTGMSVMEMSHRSKAFENIINTAEADLRELMNIPDNYKVLFLQGGASLQFAMIPMNLMKNKVADYIITGQWAKKAFAEAKIYGDAAAVASSADETFSYIPDCSDLPIRDNADYVYICENNTIYGTKFKTLPNTKGKTLVADVSSCFLSEPVDVSKYGIIYGGVQKNVGPAGTVIVIIREDLITEDVLPGTPTMMKYKTHADNKSLYNTPPAYGIYVCGKVFKWIKAQGGLSAMKEKNEKKADILYNFLDNSKLFKGTVRKEDRSLMNVPFVTGNDELDAKFIKEATEAGFVNLKGHRTVGGMRASIYNAMPLEGVEKLVEFMKKFEVCNLG
;
A
#
# COMPACT_ATOMS: atom_id res chain seq x y z
N MET A 1 28.81 -3.00 8.58
CA MET A 1 28.13 -1.68 8.58
C MET A 1 26.73 -1.91 9.10
N GLU A 2 26.33 -1.20 10.14
CA GLU A 2 24.99 -1.32 10.72
C GLU A 2 23.97 -0.68 9.77
N ARG A 3 22.77 -1.31 9.61
CA ARG A 3 21.74 -0.76 8.73
C ARG A 3 21.08 0.45 9.38
N VAL A 4 20.76 1.46 8.58
CA VAL A 4 19.98 2.62 9.01
C VAL A 4 18.50 2.26 9.23
N TYR A 5 17.79 2.99 10.07
CA TYR A 5 16.33 2.91 10.17
C TYR A 5 15.69 3.74 9.06
N ASN A 6 15.19 3.05 8.04
CA ASN A 6 14.60 3.70 6.86
C ASN A 6 13.09 3.89 7.02
N PHE A 7 12.66 5.14 7.21
CA PHE A 7 11.25 5.54 7.34
C PHE A 7 10.62 6.00 6.02
N SER A 8 11.19 5.62 4.88
CA SER A 8 10.66 5.98 3.57
C SER A 8 9.23 5.48 3.37
N ALA A 9 8.42 6.30 2.73
CA ALA A 9 7.03 5.96 2.39
C ALA A 9 6.90 5.00 1.19
N GLY A 10 7.96 4.86 0.40
CA GLY A 10 8.04 3.95 -0.74
C GLY A 10 8.94 4.47 -1.87
N PRO A 11 9.86 3.62 -2.38
CA PRO A 11 10.19 2.28 -1.89
C PRO A 11 10.59 2.29 -0.41
N ALA A 12 10.12 1.29 0.33
CA ALA A 12 10.25 1.25 1.78
C ALA A 12 11.20 0.13 2.26
N VAL A 13 11.39 0.06 3.57
CA VAL A 13 12.19 -0.98 4.22
C VAL A 13 11.64 -2.38 3.89
N LEU A 14 12.52 -3.33 3.63
CA LEU A 14 12.21 -4.76 3.48
C LEU A 14 12.74 -5.54 4.69
N PRO A 15 12.13 -6.70 5.03
CA PRO A 15 12.64 -7.55 6.08
C PRO A 15 14.09 -7.96 5.78
N GLU A 16 14.96 -7.86 6.78
CA GLU A 16 16.39 -8.17 6.58
C GLU A 16 16.60 -9.64 6.26
N GLU A 17 15.81 -10.53 6.85
CA GLU A 17 15.82 -11.96 6.59
C GLU A 17 15.53 -12.24 5.10
N VAL A 18 14.54 -11.56 4.53
CA VAL A 18 14.20 -11.67 3.10
C VAL A 18 15.36 -11.20 2.23
N LEU A 19 16.01 -10.08 2.60
CA LEU A 19 17.16 -9.56 1.84
C LEU A 19 18.35 -10.52 1.89
N LYS A 20 18.60 -11.16 3.04
CA LYS A 20 19.65 -12.18 3.20
C LYS A 20 19.38 -13.42 2.34
N GLU A 21 18.14 -13.94 2.37
CA GLU A 21 17.74 -15.06 1.49
C GLU A 21 17.92 -14.69 0.00
N CYS A 22 17.49 -13.49 -0.41
CA CYS A 22 17.68 -13.01 -1.77
C CYS A 22 19.18 -12.91 -2.14
N GLN A 23 20.04 -12.50 -1.21
CA GLN A 23 21.48 -12.43 -1.41
C GLN A 23 22.09 -13.82 -1.62
N GLU A 24 21.69 -14.79 -0.80
CA GLU A 24 22.18 -16.18 -0.88
C GLU A 24 21.76 -16.85 -2.20
N GLU A 25 20.55 -16.58 -2.66
CA GLU A 25 19.97 -17.16 -3.88
C GLU A 25 20.30 -16.33 -5.16
N MET A 26 21.02 -15.19 -5.02
CA MET A 26 21.20 -14.22 -6.10
C MET A 26 21.85 -14.82 -7.36
N ILE A 27 22.81 -15.69 -7.21
CA ILE A 27 23.54 -16.29 -8.35
C ILE A 27 23.00 -17.67 -8.70
N ASN A 28 22.46 -18.39 -7.72
CA ASN A 28 22.06 -19.79 -7.89
C ASN A 28 20.78 -20.09 -7.09
N PHE A 29 19.62 -19.80 -7.68
CA PHE A 29 18.33 -20.09 -7.07
C PHE A 29 18.10 -21.62 -7.00
N ASN A 30 18.01 -22.15 -5.79
CA ASN A 30 17.69 -23.57 -5.51
C ASN A 30 18.48 -24.60 -6.36
N GLY A 31 19.75 -24.33 -6.63
CA GLY A 31 20.60 -25.24 -7.39
C GLY A 31 20.37 -25.25 -8.91
N THR A 32 19.58 -24.32 -9.45
CA THR A 32 19.33 -24.20 -10.89
C THR A 32 20.54 -23.73 -11.70
N GLY A 33 21.57 -23.21 -11.01
CA GLY A 33 22.76 -22.63 -11.66
C GLY A 33 22.52 -21.25 -12.27
N MET A 34 21.37 -20.60 -11.98
CA MET A 34 21.05 -19.27 -12.49
C MET A 34 20.30 -18.42 -11.47
N SER A 35 20.35 -17.11 -11.65
CA SER A 35 19.56 -16.13 -10.92
C SER A 35 18.09 -16.17 -11.35
N VAL A 36 17.18 -15.81 -10.44
CA VAL A 36 15.77 -15.54 -10.82
C VAL A 36 15.67 -14.41 -11.86
N MET A 37 16.60 -13.44 -11.84
CA MET A 37 16.62 -12.31 -12.80
C MET A 37 16.87 -12.73 -14.25
N GLU A 38 17.55 -13.85 -14.49
CA GLU A 38 17.84 -14.37 -15.83
C GLU A 38 17.01 -15.59 -16.21
N MET A 39 16.12 -16.00 -15.31
CA MET A 39 15.27 -17.18 -15.47
C MET A 39 14.13 -16.92 -16.45
N SER A 40 13.92 -17.83 -17.40
CA SER A 40 12.74 -17.78 -18.26
C SER A 40 11.46 -17.89 -17.42
N HIS A 41 10.52 -16.97 -17.60
CA HIS A 41 9.20 -17.03 -16.96
C HIS A 41 8.34 -18.23 -17.41
N ARG A 42 8.77 -18.94 -18.46
CA ARG A 42 8.14 -20.21 -18.95
C ARG A 42 8.81 -21.45 -18.39
N SER A 43 9.85 -21.30 -17.58
CA SER A 43 10.53 -22.42 -16.94
C SER A 43 9.69 -22.98 -15.79
N LYS A 44 9.86 -24.28 -15.51
CA LYS A 44 9.24 -24.93 -14.35
C LYS A 44 9.63 -24.29 -13.02
N ALA A 45 10.86 -23.82 -12.93
CA ALA A 45 11.36 -23.15 -11.73
C ALA A 45 10.59 -21.84 -11.46
N PHE A 46 10.37 -21.02 -12.50
CA PHE A 46 9.59 -19.79 -12.33
C PHE A 46 8.10 -20.06 -12.12
N GLU A 47 7.54 -21.06 -12.80
CA GLU A 47 6.16 -21.51 -12.54
C GLU A 47 5.95 -21.83 -11.05
N ASN A 48 6.91 -22.51 -10.44
CA ASN A 48 6.86 -22.80 -9.00
C ASN A 48 6.95 -21.52 -8.15
N ILE A 49 7.77 -20.53 -8.53
CA ILE A 49 7.89 -19.25 -7.82
C ILE A 49 6.54 -18.53 -7.80
N ILE A 50 5.93 -18.31 -8.98
CA ILE A 50 4.69 -17.52 -9.05
C ILE A 50 3.51 -18.27 -8.42
N ASN A 51 3.39 -19.58 -8.63
CA ASN A 51 2.32 -20.39 -8.04
C ASN A 51 2.43 -20.43 -6.51
N THR A 52 3.65 -20.54 -5.97
CA THR A 52 3.87 -20.51 -4.52
C THR A 52 3.54 -19.12 -3.95
N ALA A 53 3.96 -18.06 -4.62
CA ALA A 53 3.63 -16.69 -4.20
C ALA A 53 2.11 -16.45 -4.18
N GLU A 54 1.38 -16.92 -5.21
CA GLU A 54 -0.07 -16.83 -5.23
C GLU A 54 -0.71 -17.64 -4.09
N ALA A 55 -0.26 -18.88 -3.88
CA ALA A 55 -0.79 -19.75 -2.82
C ALA A 55 -0.58 -19.15 -1.43
N ASP A 56 0.61 -18.64 -1.15
CA ASP A 56 0.92 -17.98 0.13
C ASP A 56 0.09 -16.71 0.35
N LEU A 57 -0.14 -15.91 -0.68
CA LEU A 57 -0.99 -14.72 -0.60
C LEU A 57 -2.46 -15.10 -0.36
N ARG A 58 -2.96 -16.14 -1.06
CA ARG A 58 -4.32 -16.65 -0.85
C ARG A 58 -4.53 -17.12 0.58
N GLU A 59 -3.58 -17.86 1.13
CA GLU A 59 -3.63 -18.34 2.52
C GLU A 59 -3.61 -17.17 3.50
N LEU A 60 -2.69 -16.20 3.34
CA LEU A 60 -2.57 -15.04 4.24
C LEU A 60 -3.84 -14.21 4.32
N MET A 61 -4.51 -14.00 3.19
CA MET A 61 -5.69 -13.14 3.10
C MET A 61 -7.02 -13.91 3.08
N ASN A 62 -7.01 -15.23 3.17
CA ASN A 62 -8.20 -16.08 2.98
C ASN A 62 -8.97 -15.71 1.70
N ILE A 63 -8.24 -15.57 0.57
CA ILE A 63 -8.85 -15.14 -0.70
C ILE A 63 -9.80 -16.22 -1.20
N PRO A 64 -11.10 -15.90 -1.41
CA PRO A 64 -12.07 -16.87 -1.92
C PRO A 64 -11.71 -17.38 -3.33
N ASP A 65 -12.16 -18.59 -3.68
CA ASP A 65 -11.85 -19.23 -4.97
C ASP A 65 -12.39 -18.45 -6.18
N ASN A 66 -13.44 -17.67 -6.00
CA ASN A 66 -14.03 -16.81 -7.03
C ASN A 66 -13.30 -15.48 -7.22
N TYR A 67 -12.05 -15.38 -6.78
CA TYR A 67 -11.14 -14.27 -7.04
C TYR A 67 -9.91 -14.72 -7.77
N LYS A 68 -9.42 -13.90 -8.71
CA LYS A 68 -8.11 -14.06 -9.35
C LYS A 68 -7.09 -13.16 -8.67
N VAL A 69 -5.87 -13.67 -8.56
CA VAL A 69 -4.68 -12.92 -8.13
C VAL A 69 -3.83 -12.67 -9.35
N LEU A 70 -3.55 -11.40 -9.64
CA LEU A 70 -2.77 -10.99 -10.80
C LEU A 70 -1.50 -10.26 -10.33
N PHE A 71 -0.36 -10.65 -10.91
CA PHE A 71 0.93 -9.98 -10.73
C PHE A 71 1.23 -9.16 -11.98
N LEU A 72 1.09 -7.85 -11.89
CA LEU A 72 1.15 -6.94 -13.02
C LEU A 72 2.31 -5.95 -12.91
N GLN A 73 2.53 -5.19 -13.96
CA GLN A 73 3.51 -4.10 -14.05
C GLN A 73 2.82 -2.75 -14.02
N GLY A 74 3.59 -1.64 -14.05
CA GLY A 74 3.07 -0.28 -14.11
C GLY A 74 2.70 0.33 -12.74
N GLY A 75 2.86 -0.43 -11.65
CA GLY A 75 2.54 0.01 -10.30
C GLY A 75 1.06 0.33 -10.12
N ALA A 76 0.70 0.87 -8.94
CA ALA A 76 -0.67 1.26 -8.62
C ALA A 76 -1.21 2.34 -9.58
N SER A 77 -0.35 3.22 -10.12
CA SER A 77 -0.78 4.29 -11.00
C SER A 77 -1.38 3.80 -12.31
N LEU A 78 -0.92 2.66 -12.85
CA LEU A 78 -1.51 2.08 -14.05
C LEU A 78 -2.93 1.57 -13.78
N GLN A 79 -3.23 1.15 -12.55
CA GLN A 79 -4.55 0.68 -12.17
C GLN A 79 -5.59 1.82 -12.21
N PHE A 80 -5.18 3.08 -12.03
CA PHE A 80 -6.08 4.22 -12.19
C PHE A 80 -6.74 4.28 -13.57
N ALA A 81 -6.02 3.83 -14.61
CA ALA A 81 -6.54 3.71 -15.98
C ALA A 81 -7.21 2.33 -16.23
N MET A 82 -6.58 1.22 -15.79
CA MET A 82 -7.09 -0.12 -16.04
C MET A 82 -8.48 -0.34 -15.41
N ILE A 83 -8.70 0.15 -14.20
CA ILE A 83 -9.98 -0.01 -13.49
C ILE A 83 -11.15 0.58 -14.31
N PRO A 84 -11.16 1.87 -14.68
CA PRO A 84 -12.25 2.40 -15.50
C PRO A 84 -12.34 1.74 -16.88
N MET A 85 -11.23 1.41 -17.55
CA MET A 85 -11.27 0.71 -18.84
C MET A 85 -12.00 -0.63 -18.77
N ASN A 86 -11.90 -1.35 -17.66
CA ASN A 86 -12.50 -2.67 -17.49
C ASN A 86 -13.89 -2.64 -16.82
N LEU A 87 -14.17 -1.67 -15.96
CA LEU A 87 -15.35 -1.68 -15.10
C LEU A 87 -16.42 -0.63 -15.46
N MET A 88 -16.07 0.50 -16.08
CA MET A 88 -17.02 1.59 -16.36
C MET A 88 -17.95 1.30 -17.54
N LYS A 89 -18.75 0.24 -17.46
CA LYS A 89 -19.67 -0.19 -18.51
C LYS A 89 -20.78 0.83 -18.77
N ASN A 90 -21.33 1.42 -17.71
CA ASN A 90 -22.29 2.53 -17.77
C ASN A 90 -21.59 3.89 -17.90
N LYS A 91 -20.26 3.93 -17.92
CA LYS A 91 -19.42 5.11 -17.90
C LYS A 91 -19.66 6.02 -16.68
N VAL A 92 -20.03 5.42 -15.53
CA VAL A 92 -20.33 6.14 -14.28
C VAL A 92 -19.59 5.48 -13.13
N ALA A 93 -18.84 6.26 -12.34
CA ALA A 93 -18.17 5.75 -11.15
C ALA A 93 -18.12 6.80 -10.03
N ASP A 94 -18.16 6.36 -8.79
CA ASP A 94 -18.17 7.20 -7.59
C ASP A 94 -16.87 7.04 -6.81
N TYR A 95 -16.30 8.17 -6.37
CA TYR A 95 -15.01 8.23 -5.70
C TYR A 95 -15.13 8.91 -4.34
N ILE A 96 -14.48 8.34 -3.33
CA ILE A 96 -14.30 8.97 -2.01
C ILE A 96 -12.87 9.51 -1.96
N ILE A 97 -12.74 10.84 -1.90
CA ILE A 97 -11.46 11.54 -2.05
C ILE A 97 -10.88 11.87 -0.68
N THR A 98 -10.05 10.98 -0.16
CA THR A 98 -9.41 11.12 1.15
C THR A 98 -7.90 11.41 1.06
N GLY A 99 -7.39 11.70 -0.14
CA GLY A 99 -6.00 12.02 -0.34
C GLY A 99 -5.62 12.19 -1.81
N GLN A 100 -4.34 12.45 -2.02
CA GLN A 100 -3.79 12.74 -3.35
C GLN A 100 -3.90 11.56 -4.32
N TRP A 101 -3.80 10.32 -3.83
CA TRP A 101 -3.85 9.13 -4.69
C TRP A 101 -5.27 8.89 -5.18
N ALA A 102 -6.28 8.98 -4.30
CA ALA A 102 -7.69 8.94 -4.71
C ALA A 102 -8.04 10.08 -5.68
N LYS A 103 -7.48 11.29 -5.44
CA LYS A 103 -7.66 12.44 -6.36
C LYS A 103 -7.07 12.18 -7.76
N LYS A 104 -5.91 11.52 -7.85
CA LYS A 104 -5.30 11.14 -9.13
C LYS A 104 -6.11 10.05 -9.83
N ALA A 105 -6.54 9.01 -9.11
CA ALA A 105 -7.41 7.98 -9.67
C ALA A 105 -8.73 8.53 -10.18
N PHE A 106 -9.33 9.46 -9.44
CA PHE A 106 -10.53 10.18 -9.84
C PHE A 106 -10.32 11.01 -11.13
N ALA A 107 -9.20 11.75 -11.21
CA ALA A 107 -8.88 12.53 -12.41
C ALA A 107 -8.68 11.64 -13.64
N GLU A 108 -8.06 10.47 -13.47
CA GLU A 108 -7.89 9.49 -14.55
C GLU A 108 -9.24 8.91 -14.99
N ALA A 109 -10.12 8.55 -14.06
CA ALA A 109 -11.44 7.99 -14.38
C ALA A 109 -12.32 8.95 -15.21
N LYS A 110 -12.17 10.25 -15.02
CA LYS A 110 -12.87 11.27 -15.83
C LYS A 110 -12.53 11.24 -17.32
N ILE A 111 -11.41 10.65 -17.69
CA ILE A 111 -11.03 10.47 -19.11
C ILE A 111 -11.97 9.47 -19.78
N TYR A 112 -12.48 8.51 -19.01
CA TYR A 112 -13.25 7.36 -19.51
C TYR A 112 -14.77 7.52 -19.35
N GLY A 113 -15.22 8.36 -18.44
CA GLY A 113 -16.65 8.53 -18.19
C GLY A 113 -16.98 9.61 -17.14
N ASP A 114 -18.21 9.56 -16.65
CA ASP A 114 -18.70 10.44 -15.60
C ASP A 114 -18.29 9.91 -14.22
N ALA A 115 -17.14 10.35 -13.73
CA ALA A 115 -16.72 10.12 -12.37
C ALA A 115 -17.15 11.28 -11.46
N ALA A 116 -17.72 10.96 -10.28
CA ALA A 116 -18.13 11.94 -9.27
C ALA A 116 -17.39 11.71 -7.94
N ALA A 117 -17.00 12.80 -7.27
CA ALA A 117 -16.55 12.76 -5.90
C ALA A 117 -17.76 12.82 -4.96
N VAL A 118 -18.13 11.70 -4.35
CA VAL A 118 -19.32 11.63 -3.48
C VAL A 118 -19.03 11.99 -2.02
N ALA A 119 -17.77 12.01 -1.64
CA ALA A 119 -17.26 12.55 -0.38
C ALA A 119 -15.80 12.96 -0.52
N SER A 120 -15.37 13.93 0.28
CA SER A 120 -13.99 14.40 0.32
C SER A 120 -13.65 14.98 1.70
N SER A 121 -12.41 14.81 2.15
CA SER A 121 -11.85 15.48 3.32
C SER A 121 -10.79 16.54 2.96
N ALA A 122 -10.86 17.07 1.74
CA ALA A 122 -9.92 18.08 1.28
C ALA A 122 -10.03 19.43 2.03
N ASP A 123 -11.17 19.71 2.63
CA ASP A 123 -11.47 20.88 3.46
C ASP A 123 -10.52 21.01 4.67
N GLU A 124 -10.10 19.89 5.26
CA GLU A 124 -9.11 19.86 6.35
C GLU A 124 -7.80 19.17 5.92
N THR A 125 -7.38 19.37 4.70
CA THR A 125 -6.12 18.82 4.15
C THR A 125 -6.03 17.30 4.34
N PHE A 126 -7.15 16.59 4.20
CA PHE A 126 -7.24 15.13 4.33
C PHE A 126 -6.79 14.58 5.68
N SER A 127 -7.00 15.33 6.77
CA SER A 127 -6.64 14.94 8.13
C SER A 127 -7.64 13.98 8.79
N TYR A 128 -8.73 13.65 8.10
CA TYR A 128 -9.79 12.76 8.58
C TYR A 128 -10.39 11.93 7.45
N ILE A 129 -11.17 10.90 7.81
CA ILE A 129 -12.01 10.12 6.90
C ILE A 129 -13.45 10.61 7.05
N PRO A 130 -14.16 10.99 5.97
CA PRO A 130 -15.56 11.41 6.05
C PRO A 130 -16.46 10.27 6.58
N ASP A 131 -17.60 10.62 7.17
CA ASP A 131 -18.64 9.63 7.43
C ASP A 131 -19.12 9.03 6.11
N CYS A 132 -18.91 7.74 5.94
CA CYS A 132 -19.25 6.99 4.73
C CYS A 132 -20.43 6.02 4.95
N SER A 133 -21.23 6.21 5.98
CA SER A 133 -22.38 5.36 6.32
C SER A 133 -23.56 5.56 5.37
N ASP A 134 -23.78 6.78 4.86
CA ASP A 134 -24.86 7.11 3.91
C ASP A 134 -24.42 8.16 2.89
N LEU A 135 -23.62 7.73 1.93
CA LEU A 135 -23.15 8.58 0.84
C LEU A 135 -24.17 8.62 -0.32
N PRO A 136 -24.17 9.71 -1.13
CA PRO A 136 -25.00 9.84 -2.32
C PRO A 136 -24.45 9.01 -3.49
N ILE A 137 -24.30 7.68 -3.27
CA ILE A 137 -23.86 6.75 -4.32
C ILE A 137 -24.92 6.68 -5.40
N ARG A 138 -24.53 6.85 -6.67
CA ARG A 138 -25.43 6.87 -7.81
C ARG A 138 -25.89 5.45 -8.17
N ASP A 139 -27.19 5.29 -8.48
CA ASP A 139 -27.78 4.00 -8.80
C ASP A 139 -27.19 3.32 -10.04
N ASN A 140 -26.68 4.11 -10.98
CA ASN A 140 -26.03 3.62 -12.19
C ASN A 140 -24.48 3.58 -12.09
N ALA A 141 -23.90 3.83 -10.93
CA ALA A 141 -22.46 3.73 -10.75
C ALA A 141 -21.99 2.27 -10.93
N ASP A 142 -20.95 2.09 -11.71
CA ASP A 142 -20.33 0.78 -11.95
C ASP A 142 -19.50 0.31 -10.75
N TYR A 143 -18.90 1.26 -10.02
CA TYR A 143 -18.12 0.98 -8.81
C TYR A 143 -17.97 2.22 -7.91
N VAL A 144 -17.59 1.96 -6.67
CA VAL A 144 -17.15 2.98 -5.69
C VAL A 144 -15.68 2.76 -5.40
N TYR A 145 -14.88 3.82 -5.43
CA TYR A 145 -13.44 3.77 -5.26
C TYR A 145 -12.97 4.42 -3.95
N ILE A 146 -12.03 3.77 -3.27
CA ILE A 146 -11.30 4.30 -2.13
C ILE A 146 -9.79 4.09 -2.25
N CYS A 147 -9.01 4.98 -1.64
CA CYS A 147 -7.65 4.71 -1.21
C CYS A 147 -7.70 4.42 0.28
N GLU A 148 -7.57 3.14 0.67
CA GLU A 148 -7.92 2.69 2.02
C GLU A 148 -6.97 3.24 3.09
N ASN A 149 -5.69 3.43 2.75
CA ASN A 149 -4.70 4.07 3.61
C ASN A 149 -3.97 5.19 2.85
N ASN A 150 -4.06 6.41 3.34
CA ASN A 150 -3.53 7.59 2.69
C ASN A 150 -2.09 7.86 3.12
N THR A 151 -1.14 7.38 2.34
CA THR A 151 0.31 7.41 2.61
C THR A 151 0.85 8.81 2.95
N ILE A 152 0.32 9.85 2.30
CA ILE A 152 0.78 11.23 2.46
C ILE A 152 0.22 11.85 3.74
N TYR A 153 -1.06 11.62 4.00
CA TYR A 153 -1.80 12.32 5.04
C TYR A 153 -1.96 11.51 6.32
N GLY A 154 -1.66 10.20 6.30
CA GLY A 154 -1.67 9.34 7.47
C GLY A 154 -3.05 8.92 7.97
N THR A 155 -4.09 9.06 7.14
CA THR A 155 -5.44 8.60 7.44
C THR A 155 -5.71 7.20 6.89
N LYS A 156 -6.57 6.43 7.57
CA LYS A 156 -7.00 5.09 7.15
C LYS A 156 -8.47 4.87 7.41
N PHE A 157 -9.18 4.26 6.47
CA PHE A 157 -10.52 3.75 6.69
C PHE A 157 -10.51 2.65 7.77
N LYS A 158 -11.21 2.85 8.88
CA LYS A 158 -11.42 1.85 9.94
C LYS A 158 -12.65 0.98 9.64
N THR A 159 -13.60 1.55 8.94
CA THR A 159 -14.82 0.91 8.43
C THR A 159 -14.92 1.15 6.94
N LEU A 160 -15.33 0.13 6.18
CA LEU A 160 -15.58 0.29 4.76
C LEU A 160 -16.82 1.15 4.51
N PRO A 161 -16.86 1.92 3.42
CA PRO A 161 -18.01 2.73 3.07
C PRO A 161 -19.23 1.87 2.75
N ASN A 162 -20.42 2.38 3.06
CA ASN A 162 -21.66 1.81 2.53
C ASN A 162 -21.77 2.14 1.05
N THR A 163 -21.46 1.17 0.19
CA THR A 163 -21.51 1.34 -1.28
C THR A 163 -22.90 1.17 -1.87
N LYS A 164 -23.94 0.96 -1.04
CA LYS A 164 -25.31 0.67 -1.48
C LYS A 164 -25.36 -0.50 -2.49
N GLY A 165 -24.54 -1.52 -2.26
CA GLY A 165 -24.45 -2.71 -3.10
C GLY A 165 -23.59 -2.56 -4.38
N LYS A 166 -22.94 -1.42 -4.59
CA LYS A 166 -22.01 -1.25 -5.70
C LYS A 166 -20.66 -1.91 -5.41
N THR A 167 -19.99 -2.30 -6.47
CA THR A 167 -18.64 -2.89 -6.41
C THR A 167 -17.66 -1.94 -5.72
N LEU A 168 -17.01 -2.38 -4.64
CA LEU A 168 -15.97 -1.61 -3.98
C LEU A 168 -14.62 -1.91 -4.62
N VAL A 169 -13.90 -0.85 -4.98
CA VAL A 169 -12.52 -0.89 -5.50
C VAL A 169 -11.61 -0.17 -4.52
N ALA A 170 -10.56 -0.83 -4.05
CA ALA A 170 -9.66 -0.27 -3.05
C ALA A 170 -8.18 -0.32 -3.47
N ASP A 171 -7.52 0.85 -3.42
CA ASP A 171 -6.06 0.94 -3.38
C ASP A 171 -5.60 0.72 -1.95
N VAL A 172 -4.90 -0.40 -1.72
CA VAL A 172 -4.35 -0.77 -0.42
C VAL A 172 -2.82 -0.66 -0.38
N SER A 173 -2.19 0.01 -1.33
CA SER A 173 -0.73 0.01 -1.51
C SER A 173 0.04 0.23 -0.22
N SER A 174 -0.39 1.13 0.66
CA SER A 174 0.33 1.47 1.89
C SER A 174 -0.17 0.74 3.15
N CYS A 175 -1.18 -0.12 3.03
CA CYS A 175 -1.63 -1.01 4.11
C CYS A 175 -1.75 -2.48 3.69
N PHE A 176 -1.25 -2.83 2.50
CA PHE A 176 -1.32 -4.18 1.98
C PHE A 176 -0.63 -5.16 2.94
N LEU A 177 -1.33 -6.23 3.35
CA LEU A 177 -0.87 -7.23 4.32
C LEU A 177 -0.44 -6.66 5.69
N SER A 178 -0.99 -5.53 6.11
CA SER A 178 -0.71 -4.97 7.43
C SER A 178 -1.62 -5.53 8.53
N GLU A 179 -2.76 -6.07 8.15
CA GLU A 179 -3.81 -6.61 9.02
C GLU A 179 -4.74 -7.55 8.25
N PRO A 180 -5.57 -8.38 8.92
CA PRO A 180 -6.61 -9.18 8.28
C PRO A 180 -7.65 -8.29 7.59
N VAL A 181 -8.10 -8.72 6.41
CA VAL A 181 -9.19 -8.10 5.66
C VAL A 181 -10.16 -9.16 5.15
N ASP A 182 -11.44 -8.82 5.09
CA ASP A 182 -12.46 -9.66 4.45
C ASP A 182 -12.52 -9.34 2.96
N VAL A 183 -11.80 -10.13 2.16
CA VAL A 183 -11.70 -9.95 0.70
C VAL A 183 -13.07 -9.97 0.01
N SER A 184 -14.04 -10.70 0.57
CA SER A 184 -15.38 -10.83 -0.02
C SER A 184 -16.17 -9.53 -0.12
N LYS A 185 -15.78 -8.51 0.65
CA LYS A 185 -16.39 -7.17 0.63
C LYS A 185 -15.95 -6.29 -0.53
N TYR A 186 -14.96 -6.73 -1.29
CA TYR A 186 -14.38 -5.95 -2.38
C TYR A 186 -14.64 -6.63 -3.74
N GLY A 187 -14.79 -5.84 -4.76
CA GLY A 187 -14.66 -6.34 -6.13
C GLY A 187 -13.22 -6.37 -6.59
N ILE A 188 -12.45 -5.32 -6.26
CA ILE A 188 -11.02 -5.23 -6.53
C ILE A 188 -10.29 -4.71 -5.30
N ILE A 189 -9.22 -5.41 -4.90
CA ILE A 189 -8.16 -4.92 -4.01
C ILE A 189 -6.89 -4.88 -4.83
N TYR A 190 -6.18 -3.76 -4.83
CA TYR A 190 -4.89 -3.70 -5.50
C TYR A 190 -3.87 -2.87 -4.72
N GLY A 191 -2.59 -3.14 -4.96
CA GLY A 191 -1.53 -2.39 -4.32
C GLY A 191 -0.20 -2.49 -5.03
N GLY A 192 0.50 -1.35 -5.14
CA GLY A 192 1.90 -1.30 -5.50
C GLY A 192 2.73 -1.89 -4.37
N VAL A 193 3.55 -2.90 -4.67
CA VAL A 193 4.21 -3.71 -3.64
C VAL A 193 5.37 -2.99 -2.92
N GLN A 194 5.91 -1.92 -3.49
CA GLN A 194 7.11 -1.21 -3.02
C GLN A 194 6.97 -0.55 -1.63
N LYS A 195 5.79 -0.55 -1.06
CA LYS A 195 5.55 0.03 0.27
C LYS A 195 5.67 -1.02 1.38
N ASN A 196 4.95 -2.11 1.28
CA ASN A 196 4.83 -3.05 2.39
C ASN A 196 5.14 -4.52 2.05
N VAL A 197 5.21 -4.90 0.77
CA VAL A 197 5.22 -6.33 0.40
C VAL A 197 6.28 -6.74 -0.64
N GLY A 198 7.09 -5.81 -1.14
CA GLY A 198 8.13 -6.15 -2.12
C GLY A 198 8.90 -4.96 -2.67
N PRO A 199 9.68 -5.13 -3.74
CA PRO A 199 10.41 -4.06 -4.41
C PRO A 199 9.51 -3.31 -5.39
N ALA A 200 9.95 -2.11 -5.83
CA ALA A 200 9.25 -1.35 -6.87
C ALA A 200 9.14 -2.13 -8.20
N GLY A 201 8.06 -1.90 -8.95
CA GLY A 201 7.85 -2.42 -10.30
C GLY A 201 6.69 -3.41 -10.42
N THR A 202 6.29 -4.07 -9.34
CA THR A 202 5.15 -5.00 -9.32
C THR A 202 3.92 -4.34 -8.69
N VAL A 203 2.75 -4.67 -9.21
CA VAL A 203 1.46 -4.41 -8.59
C VAL A 203 0.69 -5.72 -8.49
N ILE A 204 0.04 -5.96 -7.36
CA ILE A 204 -0.83 -7.11 -7.16
C ILE A 204 -2.27 -6.62 -7.25
N VAL A 205 -3.08 -7.35 -8.02
CA VAL A 205 -4.52 -7.11 -8.16
C VAL A 205 -5.25 -8.38 -7.75
N ILE A 206 -6.13 -8.27 -6.77
CA ILE A 206 -7.07 -9.33 -6.35
C ILE A 206 -8.43 -8.89 -6.85
N ILE A 207 -8.97 -9.61 -7.80
CA ILE A 207 -10.19 -9.24 -8.53
C ILE A 207 -11.20 -10.37 -8.54
N ARG A 208 -12.47 -10.05 -8.26
CA ARG A 208 -13.58 -11.01 -8.32
C ARG A 208 -13.85 -11.45 -9.76
N GLU A 209 -14.05 -12.74 -9.99
CA GLU A 209 -14.14 -13.34 -11.34
C GLU A 209 -15.25 -12.75 -12.20
N ASP A 210 -16.40 -12.39 -11.63
CA ASP A 210 -17.51 -11.78 -12.36
C ASP A 210 -17.19 -10.42 -12.99
N LEU A 211 -16.13 -9.76 -12.52
CA LEU A 211 -15.63 -8.50 -13.06
C LEU A 211 -14.64 -8.68 -14.22
N ILE A 212 -14.20 -9.91 -14.49
CA ILE A 212 -13.24 -10.26 -15.55
C ILE A 212 -14.03 -10.69 -16.79
N THR A 213 -14.30 -9.73 -17.68
CA THR A 213 -15.13 -9.98 -18.87
C THR A 213 -14.48 -9.43 -20.13
N GLU A 214 -15.00 -9.83 -21.31
CA GLU A 214 -14.64 -9.21 -22.59
C GLU A 214 -15.34 -7.86 -22.81
N ASP A 215 -16.42 -7.60 -22.06
CA ASP A 215 -17.17 -6.35 -22.10
C ASP A 215 -16.41 -5.27 -21.34
N VAL A 216 -15.51 -4.59 -22.05
CA VAL A 216 -14.66 -3.50 -21.58
C VAL A 216 -14.87 -2.26 -22.46
N LEU A 217 -14.40 -1.10 -22.05
CA LEU A 217 -14.54 0.10 -22.87
C LEU A 217 -13.90 -0.10 -24.26
N PRO A 218 -14.56 0.41 -25.32
CA PRO A 218 -14.02 0.34 -26.68
C PRO A 218 -12.61 0.96 -26.76
N GLY A 219 -11.71 0.29 -27.46
CA GLY A 219 -10.32 0.74 -27.60
C GLY A 219 -9.40 0.36 -26.44
N THR A 220 -9.88 -0.40 -25.46
CA THR A 220 -9.02 -0.92 -24.37
C THR A 220 -7.93 -1.83 -24.95
N PRO A 221 -6.64 -1.47 -24.79
CA PRO A 221 -5.54 -2.28 -25.30
C PRO A 221 -5.49 -3.66 -24.65
N THR A 222 -4.97 -4.67 -25.35
CA THR A 222 -4.87 -6.05 -24.87
C THR A 222 -4.21 -6.14 -23.48
N MET A 223 -3.10 -5.42 -23.27
CA MET A 223 -2.37 -5.41 -22.00
C MET A 223 -3.09 -4.68 -20.86
N MET A 224 -4.15 -3.93 -21.15
CA MET A 224 -4.96 -3.23 -20.16
C MET A 224 -6.21 -4.01 -19.75
N LYS A 225 -6.48 -5.16 -20.36
CA LYS A 225 -7.61 -6.02 -20.01
C LYS A 225 -7.24 -6.98 -18.88
N TYR A 226 -7.98 -6.97 -17.79
CA TYR A 226 -7.78 -7.97 -16.72
C TYR A 226 -7.96 -9.40 -17.22
N LYS A 227 -8.86 -9.62 -18.17
CA LYS A 227 -9.07 -10.95 -18.78
C LYS A 227 -7.81 -11.49 -19.45
N THR A 228 -7.05 -10.66 -20.18
CA THR A 228 -5.78 -11.07 -20.79
C THR A 228 -4.82 -11.65 -19.74
N HIS A 229 -4.72 -10.99 -18.59
CA HIS A 229 -3.82 -11.42 -17.51
C HIS A 229 -4.36 -12.63 -16.75
N ALA A 230 -5.67 -12.68 -16.50
CA ALA A 230 -6.31 -13.79 -15.80
C ALA A 230 -6.23 -15.09 -16.59
N ASP A 231 -6.56 -15.06 -17.88
CA ASP A 231 -6.51 -16.24 -18.77
C ASP A 231 -5.08 -16.80 -18.93
N ASN A 232 -4.07 -15.96 -18.75
CA ASN A 232 -2.67 -16.32 -18.86
C ASN A 232 -1.92 -16.39 -17.53
N LYS A 233 -2.62 -16.39 -16.38
CA LYS A 233 -2.02 -16.48 -15.04
C LYS A 233 -0.88 -15.47 -14.85
N SER A 234 -1.10 -14.23 -15.28
CA SER A 234 -0.12 -13.13 -15.26
C SER A 234 1.11 -13.34 -16.18
N LEU A 235 1.12 -14.35 -17.04
CA LEU A 235 2.25 -14.73 -17.90
C LEU A 235 1.96 -14.50 -19.40
N TYR A 236 1.05 -13.59 -19.74
CA TYR A 236 0.80 -13.20 -21.13
C TYR A 236 2.07 -12.66 -21.79
N ASN A 237 2.80 -11.80 -21.08
CA ASN A 237 4.15 -11.33 -21.43
C ASN A 237 5.12 -11.67 -20.28
N THR A 238 6.39 -11.34 -20.45
CA THR A 238 7.40 -11.51 -19.40
C THR A 238 7.01 -10.65 -18.19
N PRO A 239 6.75 -11.25 -17.02
CA PRO A 239 6.31 -10.56 -15.82
C PRO A 239 7.51 -9.91 -15.09
N PRO A 240 7.28 -9.11 -14.04
CA PRO A 240 8.33 -8.60 -13.17
C PRO A 240 8.87 -9.75 -12.27
N ALA A 241 9.58 -10.71 -12.89
CA ALA A 241 9.92 -11.99 -12.29
C ALA A 241 10.61 -11.90 -10.93
N TYR A 242 11.64 -11.05 -10.82
CA TYR A 242 12.35 -10.85 -9.55
C TYR A 242 11.47 -10.17 -8.48
N GLY A 243 10.61 -9.24 -8.89
CA GLY A 243 9.64 -8.62 -7.98
C GLY A 243 8.65 -9.63 -7.40
N ILE A 244 8.13 -10.55 -8.22
CA ILE A 244 7.22 -11.63 -7.78
C ILE A 244 7.94 -12.56 -6.81
N TYR A 245 9.19 -12.94 -7.12
CA TYR A 245 10.03 -13.77 -6.26
C TYR A 245 10.22 -13.13 -4.86
N VAL A 246 10.59 -11.85 -4.82
CA VAL A 246 10.76 -11.14 -3.53
C VAL A 246 9.44 -11.02 -2.78
N CYS A 247 8.32 -10.74 -3.46
CA CYS A 247 6.99 -10.76 -2.82
C CYS A 247 6.69 -12.11 -2.18
N GLY A 248 6.96 -13.22 -2.87
CA GLY A 248 6.80 -14.57 -2.32
C GLY A 248 7.63 -14.81 -1.06
N LYS A 249 8.87 -14.30 -1.01
CA LYS A 249 9.70 -14.34 0.21
C LYS A 249 9.09 -13.51 1.35
N VAL A 250 8.56 -12.31 1.05
CA VAL A 250 7.86 -11.49 2.05
C VAL A 250 6.60 -12.17 2.57
N PHE A 251 5.83 -12.84 1.71
CA PHE A 251 4.63 -13.59 2.14
C PHE A 251 5.00 -14.71 3.11
N LYS A 252 6.04 -15.48 2.80
CA LYS A 252 6.57 -16.50 3.71
C LYS A 252 7.06 -15.92 5.03
N TRP A 253 7.74 -14.78 4.98
CA TRP A 253 8.17 -14.06 6.17
C TRP A 253 6.97 -13.65 7.04
N ILE A 254 5.89 -13.10 6.46
CA ILE A 254 4.67 -12.74 7.20
C ILE A 254 4.04 -13.99 7.84
N LYS A 255 3.96 -15.11 7.10
CA LYS A 255 3.46 -16.39 7.66
C LYS A 255 4.30 -16.83 8.86
N ALA A 256 5.62 -16.77 8.75
CA ALA A 256 6.55 -17.12 9.83
C ALA A 256 6.43 -16.18 11.05
N GLN A 257 5.97 -14.93 10.84
CA GLN A 257 5.69 -13.99 11.92
C GLN A 257 4.35 -14.25 12.64
N GLY A 258 3.58 -15.26 12.23
CA GLY A 258 2.27 -15.62 12.78
C GLY A 258 1.07 -15.11 11.96
N GLY A 259 1.30 -14.72 10.69
CA GLY A 259 0.26 -14.26 9.77
C GLY A 259 -0.23 -12.83 10.05
N LEU A 260 -1.37 -12.49 9.44
CA LEU A 260 -1.85 -11.08 9.45
C LEU A 260 -2.35 -10.62 10.82
N SER A 261 -2.89 -11.50 11.66
CA SER A 261 -3.33 -11.13 13.02
C SER A 261 -2.15 -10.72 13.89
N ALA A 262 -1.08 -11.53 13.90
CA ALA A 262 0.15 -11.20 14.63
C ALA A 262 0.85 -9.95 14.04
N MET A 263 0.77 -9.77 12.72
CA MET A 263 1.31 -8.58 12.07
C MET A 263 0.55 -7.33 12.51
N LYS A 264 -0.79 -7.38 12.59
CA LYS A 264 -1.61 -6.29 13.11
C LYS A 264 -1.20 -5.89 14.51
N GLU A 265 -1.08 -6.84 15.45
CA GLU A 265 -0.65 -6.59 16.83
C GLU A 265 0.72 -5.89 16.89
N LYS A 266 1.69 -6.35 16.06
CA LYS A 266 3.01 -5.71 15.95
C LYS A 266 2.91 -4.28 15.42
N ASN A 267 2.07 -4.04 14.41
CA ASN A 267 1.87 -2.72 13.84
C ASN A 267 1.16 -1.77 14.81
N GLU A 268 0.14 -2.24 15.53
CA GLU A 268 -0.53 -1.48 16.59
C GLU A 268 0.47 -1.07 17.67
N LYS A 269 1.27 -2.01 18.18
CA LYS A 269 2.30 -1.72 19.18
C LYS A 269 3.31 -0.65 18.73
N LYS A 270 3.78 -0.72 17.47
CA LYS A 270 4.67 0.30 16.91
C LYS A 270 4.00 1.67 16.80
N ALA A 271 2.77 1.69 16.29
CA ALA A 271 2.00 2.91 16.13
C ALA A 271 1.69 3.56 17.46
N ASP A 272 1.29 2.78 18.46
CA ASP A 272 0.97 3.27 19.82
C ASP A 272 2.16 3.96 20.47
N ILE A 273 3.37 3.40 20.33
CA ILE A 273 4.59 4.03 20.89
C ILE A 273 4.79 5.43 20.32
N LEU A 274 4.66 5.59 19.00
CA LEU A 274 4.87 6.87 18.35
C LEU A 274 3.71 7.84 18.61
N TYR A 275 2.45 7.39 18.48
CA TYR A 275 1.29 8.26 18.72
C TYR A 275 1.15 8.68 20.17
N ASN A 276 1.44 7.79 21.15
CA ASN A 276 1.43 8.16 22.56
C ASN A 276 2.47 9.24 22.86
N PHE A 277 3.65 9.18 22.23
CA PHE A 277 4.62 10.25 22.35
C PHE A 277 4.09 11.55 21.73
N LEU A 278 3.59 11.53 20.50
CA LEU A 278 3.07 12.72 19.81
C LEU A 278 1.91 13.39 20.56
N ASP A 279 1.03 12.60 21.17
CA ASP A 279 -0.11 13.11 21.94
C ASP A 279 0.29 13.80 23.26
N ASN A 280 1.47 13.50 23.80
CA ASN A 280 1.99 14.07 25.04
C ASN A 280 3.15 15.05 24.83
N SER A 281 3.69 15.15 23.62
CA SER A 281 4.79 16.04 23.28
C SER A 281 4.36 17.51 23.33
N LYS A 282 5.25 18.37 23.84
CA LYS A 282 5.07 19.81 23.83
C LYS A 282 5.53 20.45 22.51
N LEU A 283 6.40 19.76 21.78
CA LEU A 283 7.00 20.23 20.53
C LEU A 283 6.34 19.57 19.30
N PHE A 284 6.25 18.23 19.28
CA PHE A 284 5.76 17.49 18.13
C PHE A 284 4.25 17.25 18.20
N LYS A 285 3.57 17.38 17.07
CA LYS A 285 2.11 17.17 16.97
C LYS A 285 1.77 16.32 15.75
N GLY A 286 0.96 15.29 15.95
CA GLY A 286 0.35 14.54 14.84
C GLY A 286 -0.66 15.41 14.08
N THR A 287 -0.77 15.20 12.79
CA THR A 287 -1.64 15.99 11.90
C THR A 287 -3.00 15.33 11.61
N VAL A 288 -3.25 14.14 12.16
CA VAL A 288 -4.42 13.31 11.87
C VAL A 288 -5.34 13.20 13.08
N ARG A 289 -6.65 13.24 12.86
CA ARG A 289 -7.64 12.95 13.90
C ARG A 289 -7.42 11.56 14.47
N LYS A 290 -7.54 11.39 15.79
CA LYS A 290 -7.14 10.15 16.50
C LYS A 290 -7.83 8.90 15.96
N GLU A 291 -9.11 9.02 15.68
CA GLU A 291 -9.96 7.93 15.16
C GLU A 291 -9.55 7.43 13.78
N ASP A 292 -8.92 8.29 12.97
CA ASP A 292 -8.60 8.01 11.57
C ASP A 292 -7.11 7.69 11.32
N ARG A 293 -6.32 7.60 12.38
CA ARG A 293 -4.87 7.39 12.30
C ARG A 293 -4.48 6.09 11.62
N SER A 294 -3.53 6.19 10.68
CA SER A 294 -2.88 5.05 10.03
C SER A 294 -1.90 4.35 10.97
N LEU A 295 -1.83 3.02 10.90
CA LEU A 295 -0.78 2.24 11.56
C LEU A 295 0.53 2.20 10.74
N MET A 296 0.49 2.67 9.49
CA MET A 296 1.60 2.55 8.53
C MET A 296 2.35 3.86 8.30
N ASN A 297 1.64 4.99 8.26
CA ASN A 297 2.20 6.29 7.91
C ASN A 297 1.80 7.33 8.95
N VAL A 298 2.77 7.86 9.67
CA VAL A 298 2.55 8.78 10.79
C VAL A 298 3.15 10.15 10.44
N PRO A 299 2.36 11.10 9.92
CA PRO A 299 2.81 12.47 9.70
C PRO A 299 2.76 13.27 11.01
N PHE A 300 3.75 14.14 11.20
CA PHE A 300 3.84 15.03 12.36
C PHE A 300 4.66 16.29 12.03
N VAL A 301 4.45 17.33 12.80
CA VAL A 301 5.07 18.66 12.65
C VAL A 301 5.52 19.19 14.00
N THR A 302 6.45 20.16 14.00
CA THR A 302 6.72 21.00 15.18
C THR A 302 5.92 22.31 15.16
N GLY A 303 5.36 22.67 14.02
CA GLY A 303 4.72 23.98 13.78
C GLY A 303 5.72 25.09 13.48
N ASN A 304 7.00 24.75 13.27
CA ASN A 304 8.06 25.67 12.89
C ASN A 304 8.95 25.00 11.83
N ASP A 305 8.97 25.56 10.63
CA ASP A 305 9.68 24.97 9.48
C ASP A 305 11.20 24.84 9.69
N GLU A 306 11.80 25.77 10.46
CA GLU A 306 13.25 25.72 10.79
C GLU A 306 13.55 24.56 11.75
N LEU A 307 12.68 24.33 12.75
CA LEU A 307 12.80 23.19 13.65
C LEU A 307 12.53 21.86 12.94
N ASP A 308 11.55 21.82 12.02
CA ASP A 308 11.30 20.64 11.19
C ASP A 308 12.54 20.28 10.35
N ALA A 309 13.14 21.29 9.70
CA ALA A 309 14.36 21.10 8.91
C ALA A 309 15.56 20.66 9.77
N LYS A 310 15.73 21.26 10.96
CA LYS A 310 16.76 20.89 11.92
C LYS A 310 16.58 19.45 12.38
N PHE A 311 15.36 19.06 12.77
CA PHE A 311 15.06 17.70 13.19
C PHE A 311 15.39 16.68 12.10
N ILE A 312 14.95 16.92 10.87
CA ILE A 312 15.20 16.02 9.72
C ILE A 312 16.70 15.82 9.51
N LYS A 313 17.49 16.90 9.59
CA LYS A 313 18.94 16.84 9.44
C LYS A 313 19.58 16.00 10.55
N GLU A 314 19.33 16.35 11.81
CA GLU A 314 19.93 15.67 12.98
C GLU A 314 19.48 14.20 13.07
N ALA A 315 18.21 13.90 12.75
CA ALA A 315 17.70 12.52 12.67
C ALA A 315 18.42 11.71 11.59
N THR A 316 18.66 12.31 10.41
CA THR A 316 19.40 11.65 9.32
C THR A 316 20.83 11.33 9.73
N GLU A 317 21.51 12.25 10.39
CA GLU A 317 22.88 12.08 10.93
C GLU A 317 22.92 10.97 12.01
N ALA A 318 21.81 10.82 12.78
CA ALA A 318 21.65 9.77 13.78
C ALA A 318 21.19 8.41 13.21
N GLY A 319 21.06 8.27 11.89
CA GLY A 319 20.69 7.01 11.22
C GLY A 319 19.17 6.79 11.05
N PHE A 320 18.33 7.79 11.30
CA PHE A 320 16.89 7.79 11.02
C PHE A 320 16.64 8.51 9.70
N VAL A 321 16.58 7.77 8.58
CA VAL A 321 16.55 8.38 7.25
C VAL A 321 15.15 8.45 6.67
N ASN A 322 14.96 9.41 5.73
CA ASN A 322 13.72 9.59 4.97
C ASN A 322 12.50 10.01 5.79
N LEU A 323 12.72 10.76 6.87
CA LEU A 323 11.65 11.30 7.72
C LEU A 323 10.97 12.55 7.16
N LYS A 324 11.54 13.20 6.13
CA LYS A 324 10.94 14.41 5.54
C LYS A 324 9.51 14.13 5.05
N GLY A 325 8.56 14.95 5.48
CA GLY A 325 7.17 14.88 5.09
C GLY A 325 6.94 15.25 3.62
N HIS A 326 5.74 14.96 3.11
CA HIS A 326 5.37 15.36 1.77
C HIS A 326 5.12 16.87 1.71
N ARG A 327 5.50 17.52 0.59
CA ARG A 327 5.40 18.98 0.40
C ARG A 327 4.00 19.58 0.68
N THR A 328 2.93 18.79 0.56
CA THR A 328 1.55 19.23 0.80
C THR A 328 1.15 19.25 2.28
N VAL A 329 1.88 18.55 3.13
CA VAL A 329 1.65 18.48 4.59
C VAL A 329 2.75 19.25 5.34
N GLY A 330 3.97 19.22 4.80
CA GLY A 330 5.15 19.73 5.48
C GLY A 330 5.69 18.77 6.54
N GLY A 331 6.51 19.27 7.43
CA GLY A 331 7.02 18.54 8.58
C GLY A 331 7.71 17.21 8.27
N MET A 332 7.40 16.24 9.07
CA MET A 332 7.96 14.88 9.02
C MET A 332 6.87 13.82 8.77
N ARG A 333 7.32 12.66 8.32
CA ARG A 333 6.48 11.46 8.26
C ARG A 333 7.33 10.22 8.54
N ALA A 334 6.97 9.48 9.56
CA ALA A 334 7.52 8.16 9.82
C ALA A 334 6.63 7.09 9.17
N SER A 335 7.15 6.40 8.15
CA SER A 335 6.49 5.24 7.57
C SER A 335 7.03 3.98 8.26
N ILE A 336 6.17 3.37 9.10
CA ILE A 336 6.53 2.29 10.03
C ILE A 336 5.97 0.94 9.59
N TYR A 337 5.99 0.67 8.30
CA TYR A 337 5.49 -0.54 7.66
C TYR A 337 5.85 -1.84 8.38
N ASN A 338 5.31 -2.97 7.93
CA ASN A 338 5.51 -4.28 8.56
C ASN A 338 6.98 -4.57 8.91
N ALA A 339 7.89 -4.28 7.99
CA ALA A 339 9.30 -4.60 8.12
C ALA A 339 10.11 -3.63 9.01
N MET A 340 9.55 -2.48 9.42
CA MET A 340 10.20 -1.62 10.40
C MET A 340 10.23 -2.33 11.75
N PRO A 341 11.42 -2.60 12.33
CA PRO A 341 11.51 -3.23 13.64
C PRO A 341 10.97 -2.32 14.74
N LEU A 342 10.41 -2.92 15.79
CA LEU A 342 9.91 -2.20 16.96
C LEU A 342 10.98 -1.26 17.55
N GLU A 343 12.21 -1.79 17.70
CA GLU A 343 13.37 -1.04 18.16
C GLU A 343 13.62 0.25 17.38
N GLY A 344 13.39 0.24 16.04
CA GLY A 344 13.56 1.42 15.21
C GLY A 344 12.59 2.55 15.59
N VAL A 345 11.36 2.19 15.94
CA VAL A 345 10.34 3.15 16.41
C VAL A 345 10.66 3.64 17.83
N GLU A 346 11.08 2.73 18.72
CA GLU A 346 11.49 3.07 20.10
C GLU A 346 12.66 4.05 20.08
N LYS A 347 13.71 3.77 19.32
CA LYS A 347 14.88 4.65 19.18
C LYS A 347 14.53 6.00 18.55
N LEU A 348 13.62 6.02 17.56
CA LEU A 348 13.14 7.28 17.01
C LEU A 348 12.46 8.13 18.09
N VAL A 349 11.58 7.55 18.88
CA VAL A 349 10.88 8.27 19.97
C VAL A 349 11.86 8.75 21.04
N GLU A 350 12.88 7.97 21.39
CA GLU A 350 13.95 8.42 22.29
C GLU A 350 14.72 9.61 21.72
N PHE A 351 15.04 9.58 20.42
CA PHE A 351 15.67 10.70 19.73
C PHE A 351 14.78 11.94 19.74
N MET A 352 13.49 11.78 19.44
CA MET A 352 12.51 12.88 19.48
C MET A 352 12.40 13.51 20.87
N LYS A 353 12.39 12.71 21.94
CA LYS A 353 12.39 13.22 23.34
C LYS A 353 13.63 14.06 23.64
N LYS A 354 14.81 13.61 23.23
CA LYS A 354 16.06 14.36 23.40
C LYS A 354 16.03 15.68 22.62
N PHE A 355 15.58 15.62 21.37
CA PHE A 355 15.44 16.81 20.53
C PHE A 355 14.46 17.82 21.13
N GLU A 356 13.32 17.35 21.65
CA GLU A 356 12.33 18.20 22.33
C GLU A 356 12.94 18.92 23.51
N VAL A 357 13.64 18.23 24.41
CA VAL A 357 14.30 18.83 25.58
C VAL A 357 15.31 19.91 25.18
N CYS A 358 16.08 19.67 24.11
CA CYS A 358 17.11 20.62 23.66
C CYS A 358 16.53 21.85 22.93
N ASN A 359 15.27 21.82 22.49
CA ASN A 359 14.67 22.88 21.67
C ASN A 359 13.42 23.52 22.27
N LEU A 360 13.03 23.16 23.50
CA LEU A 360 11.96 23.80 24.30
C LEU A 360 12.48 24.76 25.35
N GLY A 361 13.82 25.03 25.42
CA GLY A 361 14.47 25.88 26.40
C GLY A 361 14.18 27.38 26.27
#